data_b8172a467cfcc6d30fb9ab389be93a2a
#
_entry.id   b8172a467cfcc6d30fb9ab389be93a2a
#
_cell.length_a   1.000
_cell.length_b   1.000
_cell.length_c   1.000
_cell.angle_alpha   90.00
_cell.angle_beta   90.00
_cell.angle_gamma   90.00
#
_symmetry.space_group_name_H-M   'P 1'
#
loop_
_entity.id
_entity.type
_entity.pdbx_description
1 polymer ?
#
loop_
_entity_poly.entity_id
_entity_poly.type
_entity_poly.pdbx_seq_one_letter_code
_entity_poly.pdbx_strand_id
1 'polypeptide(L)'
;YCKKNYRILINSDDTQNLLNLGLNLKRLVVKKRDIQRKAAQFVVVVDVQDNGRYSDTYCFTEPKRHMGVFNGILTGNCSEILQVQTDSEMNEDGSYKVVGKDVSCNLGSLNVFKAFHSPNFKKTIEVACHALTKVSDLSNIACVPSIDNGNKMSHAIGLGAMNLHGFFGHHRIMYGSPASIDFTDLFFMTVNYYSILSSCKIAQEKKETFQGFEKSDYANGAYFD
;
A
#
# COMPACT_ATOMS: atom_id res chain seq x y z
N TYR A 1 12.39 13.75 -22.96
CA TYR A 1 13.54 13.09 -22.31
C TYR A 1 13.74 13.74 -20.95
N CYS A 2 13.22 13.16 -19.87
CA CYS A 2 13.60 13.57 -18.51
C CYS A 2 14.96 13.00 -18.20
N LYS A 3 15.95 13.89 -18.00
CA LYS A 3 17.23 13.51 -17.41
C LYS A 3 16.98 12.92 -16.03
N LYS A 4 17.78 11.96 -15.61
CA LYS A 4 17.72 11.37 -14.26
C LYS A 4 17.68 12.50 -13.23
N ASN A 5 16.60 12.59 -12.48
CA ASN A 5 16.47 13.54 -11.38
C ASN A 5 16.87 12.84 -10.09
N TYR A 6 17.86 13.39 -9.41
CA TYR A 6 18.26 12.96 -8.08
C TYR A 6 17.53 13.86 -7.07
N ARG A 7 16.87 13.28 -6.10
CA ARG A 7 16.24 14.00 -5.00
C ARG A 7 17.07 13.81 -3.74
N ILE A 8 17.54 14.90 -3.18
CA ILE A 8 18.19 14.92 -1.88
C ILE A 8 17.21 15.59 -0.91
N LEU A 9 16.85 14.90 0.16
CA LEU A 9 16.08 15.46 1.27
C LEU A 9 17.09 15.88 2.33
N ILE A 10 17.09 17.17 2.64
CA ILE A 10 17.97 17.76 3.64
C ILE A 10 17.05 18.40 4.70
N ASN A 11 17.26 18.09 5.97
CA ASN A 11 16.54 18.71 7.05
C ASN A 11 16.94 20.19 7.21
N SER A 12 16.22 20.95 8.02
CA SER A 12 16.46 22.38 8.17
C SER A 12 17.81 22.70 8.81
N ASP A 13 18.28 21.84 9.73
CA ASP A 13 19.56 22.01 10.43
C ASP A 13 20.73 21.79 9.45
N ASP A 14 20.68 20.71 8.67
CA ASP A 14 21.68 20.39 7.66
C ASP A 14 21.66 21.40 6.52
N THR A 15 20.48 21.91 6.12
CA THR A 15 20.37 22.98 5.14
C THR A 15 21.08 24.25 5.64
N GLN A 16 20.90 24.62 6.89
CA GLN A 16 21.56 25.78 7.48
C GLN A 16 23.09 25.57 7.57
N ASN A 17 23.52 24.37 7.94
CA ASN A 17 24.94 24.02 7.98
C ASN A 17 25.58 24.10 6.59
N LEU A 18 24.89 23.57 5.55
CA LEU A 18 25.36 23.64 4.17
C LEU A 18 25.45 25.08 3.64
N LEU A 19 24.49 25.94 4.00
CA LEU A 19 24.54 27.38 3.67
C LEU A 19 25.70 28.07 4.37
N ASN A 20 25.99 27.73 5.61
CA ASN A 20 27.14 28.26 6.36
C ASN A 20 28.48 27.80 5.75
N LEU A 21 28.51 26.62 5.13
CA LEU A 21 29.65 26.08 4.39
C LEU A 21 29.76 26.65 2.97
N GLY A 22 28.90 27.58 2.56
CA GLY A 22 28.96 28.27 1.27
C GLY A 22 28.12 27.64 0.14
N LEU A 23 27.16 26.76 0.46
CA LEU A 23 26.24 26.26 -0.55
C LEU A 23 25.43 27.42 -1.15
N ASN A 24 25.57 27.64 -2.47
CA ASN A 24 24.83 28.67 -3.19
C ASN A 24 23.74 28.03 -4.05
N LEU A 25 22.49 28.28 -3.69
CA LEU A 25 21.31 27.78 -4.36
C LEU A 25 20.82 28.80 -5.42
N LYS A 26 21.12 28.58 -6.68
CA LYS A 26 20.78 29.51 -7.78
C LYS A 26 19.27 29.72 -8.01
N ARG A 27 18.41 28.82 -7.53
CA ARG A 27 16.96 28.82 -7.80
C ARG A 27 16.09 28.91 -6.55
N LEU A 28 16.67 28.86 -5.37
CA LEU A 28 15.93 28.89 -4.10
C LEU A 28 16.52 29.98 -3.21
N VAL A 29 15.66 30.87 -2.74
CA VAL A 29 16.02 31.82 -1.70
C VAL A 29 15.67 31.17 -0.36
N VAL A 30 16.68 30.74 0.36
CA VAL A 30 16.51 30.20 1.71
C VAL A 30 16.62 31.37 2.70
N LYS A 31 15.49 31.69 3.36
CA LYS A 31 15.52 32.67 4.45
C LYS A 31 16.07 31.99 5.71
N LYS A 32 17.14 32.57 6.27
CA LYS A 32 17.62 32.16 7.59
C LYS A 32 16.48 32.30 8.60
N ARG A 33 16.16 31.23 9.27
CA ARG A 33 15.22 31.21 10.40
C ARG A 33 15.88 30.50 11.55
N ASP A 34 15.57 30.95 12.76
CA ASP A 34 15.95 30.19 13.95
C ASP A 34 15.25 28.84 13.90
N ILE A 35 16.06 27.79 14.06
CA ILE A 35 15.58 26.41 13.95
C ILE A 35 14.76 26.10 15.18
N GLN A 36 13.44 26.07 15.01
CA GLN A 36 12.51 25.79 16.10
C GLN A 36 12.16 24.30 16.26
N ARG A 37 12.54 23.45 15.27
CA ARG A 37 12.19 22.02 15.29
C ARG A 37 13.33 21.16 14.75
N LYS A 38 13.64 20.09 15.47
CA LYS A 38 14.53 19.04 14.99
C LYS A 38 13.72 18.05 14.11
N ALA A 39 14.30 17.58 13.00
CA ALA A 39 13.67 16.64 12.08
C ALA A 39 13.23 15.31 12.74
N ALA A 40 13.81 14.99 13.91
CA ALA A 40 13.46 13.81 14.70
C ALA A 40 12.30 14.01 15.69
N GLN A 41 11.69 15.20 15.72
CA GLN A 41 10.58 15.44 16.65
C GLN A 41 9.27 14.95 16.02
N PHE A 42 8.59 14.09 16.76
CA PHE A 42 7.21 13.71 16.45
C PHE A 42 6.30 14.93 16.63
N VAL A 43 5.39 15.10 15.68
CA VAL A 43 4.31 16.09 15.80
C VAL A 43 3.16 15.41 16.51
N VAL A 44 2.74 15.99 17.63
CA VAL A 44 1.54 15.54 18.34
C VAL A 44 0.37 16.37 17.84
N VAL A 45 -0.69 15.70 17.39
CA VAL A 45 -1.96 16.36 17.09
C VAL A 45 -2.58 16.75 18.43
N VAL A 46 -2.70 18.04 18.69
CA VAL A 46 -3.25 18.58 19.95
C VAL A 46 -4.74 18.85 19.85
N ASP A 47 -5.27 19.06 18.66
CA ASP A 47 -6.69 19.31 18.41
C ASP A 47 -7.05 18.99 16.96
N VAL A 48 -8.28 18.52 16.75
CA VAL A 48 -8.88 18.32 15.42
C VAL A 48 -10.26 18.96 15.46
N GLN A 49 -10.43 20.05 14.73
CA GLN A 49 -11.69 20.76 14.64
C GLN A 49 -12.30 20.57 13.26
N ASP A 50 -13.53 20.11 13.22
CA ASP A 50 -14.35 20.18 12.01
C ASP A 50 -14.76 21.64 11.82
N ASN A 51 -14.29 22.24 10.72
CA ASN A 51 -14.62 23.62 10.37
C ASN A 51 -15.88 23.73 9.51
N GLY A 52 -16.61 22.62 9.33
CA GLY A 52 -17.83 22.55 8.52
C GLY A 52 -17.61 22.83 7.03
N ARG A 53 -16.37 22.77 6.54
CA ARG A 53 -16.08 22.95 5.11
C ARG A 53 -16.12 21.62 4.40
N TYR A 54 -16.96 21.55 3.42
CA TYR A 54 -16.99 20.47 2.44
C TYR A 54 -16.33 20.96 1.16
N SER A 55 -15.44 20.16 0.61
CA SER A 55 -14.79 20.44 -0.67
C SER A 55 -14.81 19.17 -1.50
N ASP A 56 -15.03 19.33 -2.79
CA ASP A 56 -14.91 18.22 -3.71
C ASP A 56 -13.51 17.63 -3.63
N THR A 57 -13.43 16.31 -3.64
CA THR A 57 -12.16 15.60 -3.77
C THR A 57 -11.99 15.18 -5.22
N TYR A 58 -10.78 15.37 -5.72
CA TYR A 58 -10.47 15.09 -7.12
C TYR A 58 -9.42 13.98 -7.17
N CYS A 59 -9.67 13.01 -8.06
CA CYS A 59 -8.67 12.05 -8.48
C CYS A 59 -8.18 12.43 -9.86
N PHE A 60 -6.91 12.17 -10.17
CA PHE A 60 -6.33 12.45 -11.47
C PHE A 60 -5.79 11.16 -12.10
N THR A 61 -5.83 11.11 -13.42
CA THR A 61 -5.20 10.02 -14.18
C THR A 61 -3.99 10.57 -14.91
N GLU A 62 -2.81 10.10 -14.55
CA GLU A 62 -1.56 10.34 -15.26
C GLU A 62 -1.09 9.00 -15.84
N PRO A 63 -1.12 8.82 -17.20
CA PRO A 63 -1.01 7.49 -17.81
C PRO A 63 0.39 6.89 -17.81
N LYS A 64 1.42 7.68 -17.46
CA LYS A 64 2.82 7.20 -17.52
C LYS A 64 3.38 6.78 -16.18
N ARG A 65 3.07 7.52 -15.10
CA ARG A 65 3.67 7.34 -13.77
C ARG A 65 2.66 7.34 -12.64
N HIS A 66 1.40 7.64 -12.92
CA HIS A 66 0.33 7.80 -11.94
C HIS A 66 0.69 8.77 -10.80
N MET A 67 1.41 9.85 -11.13
CA MET A 67 1.93 10.82 -10.17
C MET A 67 1.60 12.25 -10.59
N GLY A 68 1.35 13.10 -9.61
CA GLY A 68 1.12 14.54 -9.81
C GLY A 68 1.84 15.37 -8.75
N VAL A 69 1.99 16.66 -9.02
CA VAL A 69 2.56 17.61 -8.06
C VAL A 69 1.47 18.58 -7.61
N PHE A 70 1.14 18.53 -6.32
CA PHE A 70 0.14 19.39 -5.70
C PHE A 70 0.79 20.19 -4.59
N ASN A 71 0.64 21.51 -4.64
CA ASN A 71 1.27 22.44 -3.70
C ASN A 71 2.78 22.18 -3.48
N GLY A 72 3.49 21.78 -4.55
CA GLY A 72 4.91 21.47 -4.49
C GLY A 72 5.26 20.08 -3.93
N ILE A 73 4.25 19.28 -3.61
CA ILE A 73 4.42 17.90 -3.11
C ILE A 73 4.14 16.93 -4.26
N LEU A 74 5.12 16.09 -4.58
CA LEU A 74 4.92 14.99 -5.51
C LEU A 74 4.16 13.88 -4.79
N THR A 75 2.99 13.56 -5.32
CA THR A 75 2.14 12.48 -4.82
C THR A 75 1.73 11.55 -5.95
N GLY A 76 1.39 10.34 -5.63
CA GLY A 76 0.88 9.37 -6.58
C GLY A 76 -0.48 8.86 -6.14
N ASN A 77 -1.26 8.37 -7.09
CA ASN A 77 -2.44 7.59 -6.78
C ASN A 77 -2.02 6.21 -6.31
N CYS A 78 -2.71 5.72 -5.31
CA CYS A 78 -2.60 4.33 -4.93
C CYS A 78 -3.29 3.47 -6.00
N SER A 79 -2.56 2.49 -6.54
CA SER A 79 -3.10 1.46 -7.44
C SER A 79 -2.90 0.06 -6.87
N GLU A 80 -2.57 -0.04 -5.61
CA GLU A 80 -2.31 -1.29 -4.92
C GLU A 80 -3.58 -2.10 -4.69
N ILE A 81 -4.71 -1.42 -4.49
CA ILE A 81 -5.98 -2.05 -4.14
C ILE A 81 -7.01 -1.68 -5.21
N LEU A 82 -7.23 -2.61 -6.14
CA LEU A 82 -8.24 -2.49 -7.18
C LEU A 82 -9.33 -3.54 -6.93
N GLN A 83 -10.55 -3.09 -6.70
CA GLN A 83 -11.71 -3.96 -6.47
C GLN A 83 -12.92 -3.41 -7.19
N VAL A 84 -13.85 -4.30 -7.49
CA VAL A 84 -15.14 -3.90 -8.07
C VAL A 84 -15.95 -3.14 -7.02
N GLN A 85 -16.30 -1.92 -7.33
CA GLN A 85 -17.13 -1.04 -6.52
C GLN A 85 -18.51 -0.90 -7.14
N THR A 86 -19.48 -0.57 -6.31
CA THR A 86 -20.83 -0.16 -6.75
C THR A 86 -21.28 1.04 -5.93
N ASP A 87 -22.00 1.95 -6.59
CA ASP A 87 -22.46 3.18 -5.99
C ASP A 87 -23.47 2.92 -4.86
N SER A 88 -23.40 3.78 -3.84
CA SER A 88 -24.44 3.88 -2.82
C SER A 88 -25.41 4.99 -3.19
N GLU A 89 -26.72 4.78 -2.92
CA GLU A 89 -27.72 5.82 -3.04
C GLU A 89 -28.14 6.29 -1.63
N MET A 90 -28.18 7.61 -1.48
CA MET A 90 -28.56 8.23 -0.21
C MET A 90 -29.96 8.84 -0.31
N ASN A 91 -30.70 8.81 0.80
CA ASN A 91 -31.91 9.60 0.98
C ASN A 91 -31.56 11.06 1.31
N GLU A 92 -32.53 11.96 1.23
CA GLU A 92 -32.36 13.39 1.58
C GLU A 92 -31.94 13.61 3.04
N ASP A 93 -32.31 12.69 3.92
CA ASP A 93 -31.95 12.73 5.34
C ASP A 93 -30.52 12.20 5.65
N GLY A 94 -29.77 11.79 4.60
CA GLY A 94 -28.43 11.23 4.74
C GLY A 94 -28.38 9.75 5.10
N SER A 95 -29.52 9.07 5.21
CA SER A 95 -29.57 7.61 5.36
C SER A 95 -29.33 6.90 4.02
N TYR A 96 -28.86 5.66 4.06
CA TYR A 96 -28.70 4.86 2.85
C TYR A 96 -30.07 4.42 2.31
N LYS A 97 -30.33 4.71 1.04
CA LYS A 97 -31.42 4.11 0.25
C LYS A 97 -30.98 2.78 -0.34
N VAL A 98 -29.74 2.76 -0.89
CA VAL A 98 -29.06 1.56 -1.37
C VAL A 98 -27.64 1.59 -0.83
N VAL A 99 -27.20 0.52 -0.22
CA VAL A 99 -25.83 0.37 0.23
C VAL A 99 -25.02 -0.31 -0.89
N GLY A 100 -24.11 0.42 -1.48
CA GLY A 100 -23.15 -0.10 -2.46
C GLY A 100 -22.02 -0.90 -1.84
N LYS A 101 -20.93 -1.06 -2.60
CA LYS A 101 -19.68 -1.70 -2.16
C LYS A 101 -18.53 -0.76 -2.34
N ASP A 102 -17.76 -0.56 -1.29
CA ASP A 102 -16.49 0.13 -1.34
C ASP A 102 -15.31 -0.83 -1.16
N VAL A 103 -14.12 -0.33 -1.47
CA VAL A 103 -12.88 -1.09 -1.33
C VAL A 103 -12.63 -1.45 0.13
N SER A 104 -12.29 -2.71 0.38
CA SER A 104 -11.76 -3.18 1.65
C SER A 104 -10.63 -4.17 1.40
N CYS A 105 -9.48 -3.98 2.06
CA CYS A 105 -8.37 -4.90 1.96
C CYS A 105 -7.59 -4.97 3.27
N ASN A 106 -7.43 -6.19 3.79
CA ASN A 106 -6.67 -6.44 5.00
C ASN A 106 -5.21 -6.68 4.63
N LEU A 107 -4.32 -5.80 5.09
CA LEU A 107 -2.92 -5.79 4.71
C LEU A 107 -2.03 -6.45 5.76
N GLY A 108 -1.02 -7.17 5.29
CA GLY A 108 0.06 -7.69 6.11
C GLY A 108 1.35 -7.75 5.31
N SER A 109 2.50 -7.82 6.00
CA SER A 109 3.80 -7.87 5.34
C SER A 109 4.68 -8.95 5.94
N LEU A 110 5.23 -9.80 5.07
CA LEU A 110 6.25 -10.77 5.43
C LEU A 110 7.60 -10.07 5.59
N ASN A 111 8.29 -10.31 6.69
CA ASN A 111 9.71 -9.96 6.77
C ASN A 111 10.51 -10.95 5.91
N VAL A 112 11.06 -10.49 4.78
CA VAL A 112 11.75 -11.33 3.78
C VAL A 112 12.84 -12.18 4.44
N PHE A 113 13.67 -11.58 5.28
CA PHE A 113 14.75 -12.29 5.95
C PHE A 113 14.22 -13.43 6.84
N LYS A 114 13.21 -13.14 7.65
CA LYS A 114 12.62 -14.13 8.57
C LYS A 114 11.84 -15.22 7.81
N ALA A 115 11.09 -14.81 6.79
CA ALA A 115 10.31 -15.74 5.99
C ALA A 115 11.22 -16.70 5.21
N PHE A 116 12.26 -16.18 4.56
CA PHE A 116 13.22 -16.98 3.80
C PHE A 116 13.96 -18.01 4.67
N HIS A 117 14.36 -17.63 5.90
CA HIS A 117 15.02 -18.51 6.84
C HIS A 117 14.06 -19.34 7.70
N SER A 118 12.76 -19.27 7.42
CA SER A 118 11.79 -20.13 8.09
C SER A 118 12.03 -21.59 7.70
N PRO A 119 11.99 -22.54 8.65
CA PRO A 119 12.14 -23.95 8.34
C PRO A 119 11.03 -24.48 7.41
N ASN A 120 9.92 -23.76 7.32
CA ASN A 120 8.83 -24.10 6.39
C ASN A 120 8.22 -22.82 5.80
N PHE A 121 8.83 -22.34 4.70
CA PHE A 121 8.42 -21.12 4.01
C PHE A 121 6.96 -21.19 3.53
N LYS A 122 6.56 -22.32 2.92
CA LYS A 122 5.18 -22.58 2.52
C LYS A 122 4.20 -22.36 3.69
N LYS A 123 4.48 -22.96 4.85
CA LYS A 123 3.61 -22.83 6.02
C LYS A 123 3.54 -21.41 6.54
N THR A 124 4.62 -20.66 6.45
CA THR A 124 4.64 -19.24 6.82
C THR A 124 3.65 -18.43 5.98
N ILE A 125 3.62 -18.66 4.66
CA ILE A 125 2.69 -17.99 3.74
C ILE A 125 1.25 -18.45 4.01
N GLU A 126 1.02 -19.76 4.15
CA GLU A 126 -0.31 -20.30 4.49
C GLU A 126 -0.88 -19.65 5.76
N VAL A 127 -0.08 -19.57 6.82
CA VAL A 127 -0.50 -18.94 8.10
C VAL A 127 -0.80 -17.47 7.90
N ALA A 128 0.00 -16.74 7.12
CA ALA A 128 -0.23 -15.33 6.84
C ALA A 128 -1.56 -15.10 6.08
N CYS A 129 -1.84 -15.92 5.07
CA CYS A 129 -3.10 -15.85 4.32
C CYS A 129 -4.30 -16.17 5.22
N HIS A 130 -4.23 -17.23 6.02
CA HIS A 130 -5.29 -17.57 6.97
C HIS A 130 -5.51 -16.48 8.02
N ALA A 131 -4.43 -15.89 8.54
CA ALA A 131 -4.53 -14.81 9.53
C ALA A 131 -5.22 -13.56 8.93
N LEU A 132 -4.83 -13.13 7.73
CA LEU A 132 -5.46 -11.99 7.06
C LEU A 132 -6.94 -12.28 6.70
N THR A 133 -7.23 -13.48 6.23
CA THR A 133 -8.62 -13.89 5.98
C THR A 133 -9.43 -13.88 7.28
N LYS A 134 -8.84 -14.34 8.39
CA LYS A 134 -9.51 -14.30 9.69
C LYS A 134 -9.75 -12.89 10.19
N VAL A 135 -8.84 -11.95 9.91
CA VAL A 135 -9.06 -10.52 10.18
C VAL A 135 -10.25 -10.02 9.38
N SER A 136 -10.34 -10.33 8.08
CA SER A 136 -11.49 -9.98 7.24
C SER A 136 -12.80 -10.53 7.82
N ASP A 137 -12.82 -11.82 8.16
CA ASP A 137 -14.01 -12.49 8.71
C ASP A 137 -14.48 -11.90 10.05
N LEU A 138 -13.56 -11.46 10.88
CA LEU A 138 -13.84 -10.92 12.22
C LEU A 138 -14.05 -9.41 12.22
N SER A 139 -13.75 -8.74 11.11
CA SER A 139 -13.93 -7.29 11.00
C SER A 139 -15.43 -6.95 11.02
N ASN A 140 -15.79 -6.05 11.93
CA ASN A 140 -17.13 -5.49 12.03
C ASN A 140 -17.07 -4.01 11.69
N ILE A 141 -17.47 -3.66 10.47
CA ILE A 141 -17.40 -2.29 9.93
C ILE A 141 -18.81 -1.73 9.75
N ALA A 142 -19.74 -2.13 10.59
CA ALA A 142 -21.16 -1.74 10.49
C ALA A 142 -21.40 -0.21 10.53
N CYS A 143 -20.42 0.56 11.06
CA CYS A 143 -20.46 2.03 11.03
C CYS A 143 -20.27 2.62 9.63
N VAL A 144 -19.73 1.85 8.67
CA VAL A 144 -19.58 2.23 7.26
C VAL A 144 -20.11 1.08 6.40
N PRO A 145 -21.42 1.01 6.16
CA PRO A 145 -22.08 -0.16 5.54
C PRO A 145 -21.55 -0.54 4.16
N SER A 146 -21.12 0.42 3.35
CA SER A 146 -20.56 0.17 2.01
C SER A 146 -19.20 -0.55 2.07
N ILE A 147 -18.35 -0.21 3.04
CA ILE A 147 -17.08 -0.90 3.27
C ILE A 147 -17.33 -2.30 3.84
N ASP A 148 -18.30 -2.45 4.74
CA ASP A 148 -18.71 -3.74 5.30
C ASP A 148 -19.19 -4.70 4.19
N ASN A 149 -20.01 -4.19 3.27
CA ASN A 149 -20.43 -4.93 2.07
C ASN A 149 -19.24 -5.32 1.20
N GLY A 150 -18.32 -4.40 0.94
CA GLY A 150 -17.12 -4.67 0.15
C GLY A 150 -16.24 -5.75 0.80
N ASN A 151 -16.04 -5.69 2.12
CA ASN A 151 -15.27 -6.69 2.86
C ASN A 151 -15.92 -8.09 2.80
N LYS A 152 -17.23 -8.17 3.02
CA LYS A 152 -17.98 -9.44 2.99
C LYS A 152 -18.02 -10.09 1.62
N MET A 153 -18.02 -9.28 0.55
CA MET A 153 -18.12 -9.79 -0.81
C MET A 153 -16.77 -10.16 -1.42
N SER A 154 -15.71 -9.43 -1.07
CA SER A 154 -14.38 -9.65 -1.66
C SER A 154 -13.49 -10.53 -0.81
N HIS A 155 -13.58 -10.43 0.52
CA HIS A 155 -12.62 -11.01 1.48
C HIS A 155 -11.16 -10.72 1.08
N ALA A 156 -10.91 -9.56 0.46
CA ALA A 156 -9.64 -9.25 -0.13
C ALA A 156 -8.54 -9.09 0.93
N ILE A 157 -7.40 -9.68 0.64
CA ILE A 157 -6.19 -9.58 1.45
C ILE A 157 -5.02 -9.06 0.61
N GLY A 158 -4.13 -8.30 1.23
CA GLY A 158 -2.88 -7.85 0.63
C GLY A 158 -1.70 -8.37 1.43
N LEU A 159 -0.99 -9.36 0.90
CA LEU A 159 0.20 -9.93 1.53
C LEU A 159 1.45 -9.36 0.86
N GLY A 160 2.03 -8.34 1.47
CA GLY A 160 3.25 -7.69 1.01
C GLY A 160 4.52 -8.24 1.64
N ALA A 161 5.63 -7.55 1.43
CA ALA A 161 6.92 -7.89 1.98
C ALA A 161 7.65 -6.65 2.52
N MET A 162 8.46 -6.85 3.56
CA MET A 162 9.32 -5.85 4.16
C MET A 162 10.73 -6.38 4.36
N ASN A 163 11.69 -5.48 4.50
CA ASN A 163 13.09 -5.82 4.78
C ASN A 163 13.83 -6.56 3.63
N LEU A 164 13.40 -6.35 2.37
CA LEU A 164 14.10 -6.89 1.20
C LEU A 164 15.53 -6.34 1.09
N HIS A 165 15.69 -5.02 1.26
CA HIS A 165 17.01 -4.40 1.25
C HIS A 165 17.91 -4.91 2.40
N GLY A 166 17.36 -5.09 3.60
CA GLY A 166 18.11 -5.69 4.72
C GLY A 166 18.55 -7.12 4.45
N PHE A 167 17.72 -7.91 3.76
CA PHE A 167 18.11 -9.24 3.29
C PHE A 167 19.31 -9.17 2.35
N PHE A 168 19.27 -8.28 1.34
CA PHE A 168 20.37 -8.11 0.42
C PHE A 168 21.65 -7.64 1.12
N GLY A 169 21.54 -6.67 2.05
CA GLY A 169 22.68 -6.20 2.82
C GLY A 169 23.35 -7.31 3.63
N HIS A 170 22.55 -8.17 4.28
CA HIS A 170 23.07 -9.32 5.02
C HIS A 170 23.80 -10.32 4.14
N HIS A 171 23.27 -10.62 2.97
CA HIS A 171 23.85 -11.56 2.02
C HIS A 171 24.88 -10.93 1.07
N ARG A 172 25.23 -9.65 1.26
CA ARG A 172 26.18 -8.90 0.43
C ARG A 172 25.77 -8.87 -1.05
N ILE A 173 24.48 -8.84 -1.32
CA ILE A 173 23.91 -8.69 -2.65
C ILE A 173 23.68 -7.20 -2.91
N MET A 174 24.23 -6.67 -3.99
CA MET A 174 24.02 -5.28 -4.36
C MET A 174 22.60 -5.08 -4.86
N TYR A 175 21.89 -4.10 -4.30
CA TYR A 175 20.54 -3.75 -4.73
C TYR A 175 20.53 -3.30 -6.21
N GLY A 176 19.64 -3.88 -7.02
CA GLY A 176 19.57 -3.63 -8.47
C GLY A 176 20.59 -4.43 -9.29
N SER A 177 21.37 -5.32 -8.67
CA SER A 177 22.21 -6.29 -9.40
C SER A 177 21.38 -7.42 -10.01
N PRO A 178 21.88 -8.15 -11.02
CA PRO A 178 21.19 -9.33 -11.54
C PRO A 178 20.79 -10.32 -10.44
N ALA A 179 21.67 -10.62 -9.50
CA ALA A 179 21.38 -11.53 -8.39
C ALA A 179 20.25 -11.04 -7.48
N SER A 180 20.11 -9.71 -7.28
CA SER A 180 19.00 -9.15 -6.52
C SER A 180 17.68 -9.23 -7.27
N ILE A 181 17.71 -9.09 -8.60
CA ILE A 181 16.54 -9.22 -9.47
C ILE A 181 16.07 -10.68 -9.46
N ASP A 182 16.97 -11.61 -9.75
CA ASP A 182 16.68 -13.04 -9.78
C ASP A 182 16.09 -13.53 -8.44
N PHE A 183 16.69 -13.10 -7.32
CA PHE A 183 16.14 -13.42 -5.99
C PHE A 183 14.74 -12.87 -5.81
N THR A 184 14.52 -11.61 -6.20
CA THR A 184 13.22 -10.95 -6.05
C THR A 184 12.15 -11.67 -6.84
N ASP A 185 12.44 -12.01 -8.08
CA ASP A 185 11.52 -12.73 -8.96
C ASP A 185 11.15 -14.10 -8.36
N LEU A 186 12.14 -14.88 -7.97
CA LEU A 186 11.91 -16.21 -7.37
C LEU A 186 11.16 -16.11 -6.04
N PHE A 187 11.50 -15.13 -5.19
CA PHE A 187 10.85 -14.95 -3.91
C PHE A 187 9.37 -14.61 -4.08
N PHE A 188 9.06 -13.58 -4.91
CA PHE A 188 7.68 -13.15 -5.08
C PHE A 188 6.85 -14.14 -5.92
N MET A 189 7.43 -14.81 -6.89
CA MET A 189 6.76 -15.91 -7.59
C MET A 189 6.37 -17.03 -6.62
N THR A 190 7.26 -17.39 -5.71
CA THR A 190 6.99 -18.41 -4.68
C THR A 190 5.91 -17.97 -3.70
N VAL A 191 5.97 -16.71 -3.24
CA VAL A 191 4.93 -16.12 -2.37
C VAL A 191 3.59 -16.12 -3.08
N ASN A 192 3.54 -15.67 -4.33
CA ASN A 192 2.32 -15.65 -5.13
C ASN A 192 1.72 -17.05 -5.28
N TYR A 193 2.51 -18.01 -5.70
CA TYR A 193 2.07 -19.40 -5.85
C TYR A 193 1.44 -19.98 -4.57
N TYR A 194 2.12 -19.85 -3.44
CA TYR A 194 1.59 -20.40 -2.18
C TYR A 194 0.43 -19.57 -1.62
N SER A 195 0.35 -18.29 -1.93
CA SER A 195 -0.79 -17.46 -1.56
C SER A 195 -2.05 -17.87 -2.31
N ILE A 196 -1.95 -18.09 -3.62
CA ILE A 196 -3.06 -18.58 -4.44
C ILE A 196 -3.48 -19.99 -4.00
N LEU A 197 -2.53 -20.88 -3.79
CA LEU A 197 -2.81 -22.23 -3.28
C LEU A 197 -3.50 -22.20 -1.91
N SER A 198 -3.09 -21.29 -1.03
CA SER A 198 -3.73 -21.08 0.29
C SER A 198 -5.14 -20.53 0.13
N SER A 199 -5.33 -19.56 -0.77
CA SER A 199 -6.65 -19.00 -1.08
C SER A 199 -7.60 -20.06 -1.60
N CYS A 200 -7.15 -20.94 -2.51
CA CYS A 200 -7.95 -22.06 -3.01
C CYS A 200 -8.39 -23.01 -1.87
N LYS A 201 -7.48 -23.33 -0.95
CA LYS A 201 -7.82 -24.17 0.21
C LYS A 201 -8.84 -23.51 1.13
N ILE A 202 -8.65 -22.22 1.42
CA ILE A 202 -9.60 -21.44 2.23
C ILE A 202 -10.98 -21.42 1.57
N ALA A 203 -11.05 -21.21 0.24
CA ALA A 203 -12.31 -21.24 -0.49
C ALA A 203 -12.99 -22.61 -0.41
N GLN A 204 -12.22 -23.70 -0.49
CA GLN A 204 -12.74 -25.08 -0.31
C GLN A 204 -13.27 -25.31 1.11
N GLU A 205 -12.55 -24.85 2.12
CA GLU A 205 -12.93 -24.98 3.53
C GLU A 205 -14.21 -24.19 3.82
N LYS A 206 -14.30 -22.97 3.30
CA LYS A 206 -15.47 -22.10 3.44
C LYS A 206 -16.65 -22.48 2.53
N LYS A 207 -16.39 -23.24 1.48
CA LYS A 207 -17.34 -23.60 0.41
C LYS A 207 -17.90 -22.35 -0.30
N GLU A 208 -17.10 -21.34 -0.44
CA GLU A 208 -17.43 -20.07 -1.10
C GLU A 208 -16.23 -19.49 -1.86
N THR A 209 -16.52 -18.63 -2.83
CA THR A 209 -15.54 -17.86 -3.57
C THR A 209 -15.83 -16.36 -3.43
N PHE A 210 -14.89 -15.51 -3.81
CA PHE A 210 -15.16 -14.09 -3.88
C PHE A 210 -16.16 -13.77 -5.00
N GLN A 211 -16.90 -12.67 -4.84
CA GLN A 211 -17.89 -12.26 -5.83
C GLN A 211 -17.27 -11.97 -7.19
N GLY A 212 -17.76 -12.64 -8.23
CA GLY A 212 -17.29 -12.51 -9.61
C GLY A 212 -16.14 -13.47 -9.95
N PHE A 213 -15.83 -14.43 -9.09
CA PHE A 213 -14.80 -15.46 -9.36
C PHE A 213 -14.99 -16.12 -10.71
N GLU A 214 -16.20 -16.49 -11.08
CA GLU A 214 -16.54 -17.19 -12.33
C GLU A 214 -16.21 -16.39 -13.59
N LYS A 215 -16.02 -15.08 -13.46
CA LYS A 215 -15.62 -14.16 -14.55
C LYS A 215 -14.15 -13.75 -14.50
N SER A 216 -13.42 -14.28 -13.53
CA SER A 216 -12.02 -13.92 -13.31
C SER A 216 -11.07 -14.82 -14.11
N ASP A 217 -9.87 -14.33 -14.34
CA ASP A 217 -8.79 -15.09 -14.95
C ASP A 217 -8.34 -16.29 -14.10
N TYR A 218 -8.67 -16.31 -12.81
CA TYR A 218 -8.47 -17.50 -11.97
C TYR A 218 -9.40 -18.64 -12.32
N ALA A 219 -10.68 -18.36 -12.67
CA ALA A 219 -11.66 -19.39 -12.95
C ALA A 219 -11.42 -20.05 -14.31
N ASN A 220 -10.96 -19.28 -15.31
CA ASN A 220 -10.68 -19.78 -16.66
C ASN A 220 -9.23 -20.25 -16.87
N GLY A 221 -8.37 -20.04 -15.89
CA GLY A 221 -6.96 -20.44 -15.93
C GLY A 221 -6.01 -19.44 -16.59
N ALA A 222 -6.51 -18.38 -17.23
CA ALA A 222 -5.69 -17.42 -17.97
C ALA A 222 -4.65 -16.68 -17.08
N TYR A 223 -4.88 -16.64 -15.78
CA TYR A 223 -3.90 -16.10 -14.84
C TYR A 223 -2.58 -16.91 -14.78
N PHE A 224 -2.61 -18.18 -15.17
CA PHE A 224 -1.48 -19.11 -15.06
C PHE A 224 -0.75 -19.33 -16.40
N ASP A 225 -1.23 -18.74 -17.48
CA ASP A 225 -0.63 -18.74 -18.82
C ASP A 225 0.41 -17.61 -18.96
#